data_362df7d6a1bb05c4bf76c21ec1b32e0c
#
_entry.id   362df7d6a1bb05c4bf76c21ec1b32e0c
#
_cell.length_a   1.000
_cell.length_b   1.000
_cell.length_c   1.000
_cell.angle_alpha   90.00
_cell.angle_beta   90.00
_cell.angle_gamma   90.00
#
_symmetry.space_group_name_H-M   'P 1'
#
loop_
_entity.id
_entity.type
_entity.pdbx_description
1 polymer ?
#
loop_
_entity_poly.entity_id
_entity_poly.type
_entity_poly.pdbx_seq_one_letter_code
_entity_poly.pdbx_strand_id
1 'polypeptide(L)'
;GSGIRNVCRRFVVLCRDLKLFSQALVAIDGSKFKAVNTRDKNFTMGKIDKRQQQIEESIQRYLAALDTADRTQPAELEARTTRLQDKIALLRKQMQVLDEVKEQLKEQPDKQLSTTDPDARSMATSGRGSGMVAYNVQVAVDAKHHLIVAHEVINQGHDRSALACMRSE
;
A
#
# COMPACT_ATOMS: atom_id res chain seq x y z
N GLY A 1 4.08 -19.14 -12.12
CA GLY A 1 4.83 -18.40 -12.76
C GLY A 1 6.00 -18.61 -13.67
N SER A 2 6.88 -19.65 -13.52
CA SER A 2 8.08 -19.80 -14.37
C SER A 2 7.80 -20.05 -15.84
N GLY A 3 6.72 -20.77 -16.18
CA GLY A 3 6.34 -21.09 -17.57
C GLY A 3 6.06 -19.86 -18.42
N ILE A 4 5.27 -18.92 -17.92
CA ILE A 4 4.92 -17.68 -18.66
C ILE A 4 6.17 -16.83 -18.90
N ARG A 5 7.04 -16.68 -17.88
CA ARG A 5 8.31 -15.94 -18.04
C ARG A 5 9.19 -16.54 -19.13
N ASN A 6 9.30 -17.86 -19.19
CA ASN A 6 10.08 -18.56 -20.20
C ASN A 6 9.50 -18.36 -21.62
N VAL A 7 8.17 -18.36 -21.76
CA VAL A 7 7.51 -18.08 -23.04
C VAL A 7 7.80 -16.65 -23.48
N CYS A 8 7.62 -15.66 -22.61
CA CYS A 8 7.92 -14.26 -22.93
C CYS A 8 9.40 -14.07 -23.31
N ARG A 9 10.32 -14.65 -22.53
CA ARG A 9 11.76 -14.58 -22.86
C ARG A 9 12.08 -15.18 -24.24
N ARG A 10 11.54 -16.37 -24.55
CA ARG A 10 11.73 -16.99 -25.88
C ARG A 10 11.13 -16.16 -27.00
N PHE A 11 10.00 -15.53 -26.75
CA PHE A 11 9.39 -14.63 -27.73
C PHE A 11 10.28 -13.42 -28.03
N VAL A 12 10.84 -12.78 -27.03
CA VAL A 12 11.78 -11.65 -27.19
C VAL A 12 13.04 -12.09 -27.96
N VAL A 13 13.60 -13.26 -27.63
CA VAL A 13 14.74 -13.82 -28.36
C VAL A 13 14.40 -14.06 -29.83
N LEU A 14 13.25 -14.66 -30.14
CA LEU A 14 12.77 -14.87 -31.48
C LEU A 14 12.63 -13.55 -32.27
N CYS A 15 12.06 -12.52 -31.64
CA CYS A 15 11.94 -11.19 -32.24
C CYS A 15 13.33 -10.58 -32.53
N ARG A 16 14.31 -10.81 -31.65
CA ARG A 16 15.70 -10.38 -31.88
C ARG A 16 16.33 -11.10 -33.06
N ASP A 17 16.19 -12.42 -33.15
CA ASP A 17 16.75 -13.25 -34.22
C ASP A 17 16.13 -12.89 -35.56
N LEU A 18 14.85 -12.53 -35.58
CA LEU A 18 14.15 -12.06 -36.75
C LEU A 18 14.43 -10.58 -37.10
N LYS A 19 15.33 -9.91 -36.36
CA LYS A 19 15.69 -8.49 -36.52
C LYS A 19 14.50 -7.54 -36.47
N LEU A 20 13.48 -7.88 -35.70
CA LEU A 20 12.26 -7.06 -35.55
C LEU A 20 12.46 -5.86 -34.60
N PHE A 21 13.55 -5.79 -33.86
CA PHE A 21 13.86 -4.62 -33.03
C PHE A 21 14.68 -3.62 -33.85
N SER A 22 14.16 -2.39 -33.96
CA SER A 22 14.93 -1.29 -34.46
C SER A 22 15.88 -0.82 -33.36
N GLN A 23 17.15 -0.96 -33.52
CA GLN A 23 18.15 -0.53 -32.51
C GLN A 23 18.19 0.99 -32.25
N ALA A 24 17.28 1.77 -32.84
CA ALA A 24 17.36 3.22 -32.91
C ALA A 24 16.60 3.96 -31.80
N LEU A 25 15.44 3.48 -31.34
CA LEU A 25 14.62 4.18 -30.36
C LEU A 25 13.75 3.20 -29.55
N VAL A 26 13.77 3.36 -28.24
CA VAL A 26 12.90 2.62 -27.31
C VAL A 26 12.11 3.64 -26.50
N ALA A 27 10.79 3.48 -26.46
CA ALA A 27 9.92 4.24 -25.60
C ALA A 27 9.72 3.47 -24.28
N ILE A 28 9.82 4.16 -23.15
CA ILE A 28 9.58 3.58 -21.82
C ILE A 28 8.37 4.26 -21.22
N ASP A 29 7.43 3.46 -20.75
CA ASP A 29 6.23 3.93 -20.06
C ASP A 29 5.90 3.05 -18.85
N GLY A 30 5.33 3.66 -17.83
CA GLY A 30 4.95 3.01 -16.57
C GLY A 30 3.43 2.94 -16.40
N SER A 31 2.91 1.73 -16.21
CA SER A 31 1.50 1.50 -15.90
C SER A 31 1.31 1.03 -14.46
N LYS A 32 0.36 1.65 -13.73
CA LYS A 32 0.08 1.31 -12.34
C LYS A 32 -0.99 0.25 -12.23
N PHE A 33 -0.64 -0.89 -11.66
CA PHE A 33 -1.54 -2.01 -11.41
C PHE A 33 -1.90 -2.08 -9.94
N LYS A 34 -3.20 -2.03 -9.64
CA LYS A 34 -3.71 -2.12 -8.27
C LYS A 34 -3.29 -3.43 -7.63
N ALA A 35 -2.67 -3.36 -6.45
CA ALA A 35 -2.36 -4.53 -5.64
C ALA A 35 -3.63 -5.11 -5.00
N VAL A 36 -3.55 -6.37 -4.55
CA VAL A 36 -4.60 -7.00 -3.73
C VAL A 36 -4.53 -6.42 -2.32
N ASN A 37 -4.81 -5.15 -2.20
CA ASN A 37 -4.77 -4.42 -0.93
C ASN A 37 -5.89 -3.39 -0.87
N THR A 38 -6.38 -3.13 0.35
CA THR A 38 -7.27 -2.01 0.61
C THR A 38 -6.46 -0.81 1.10
N ARG A 39 -6.91 0.38 0.73
CA ARG A 39 -6.29 1.63 1.13
C ARG A 39 -6.19 1.78 2.66
N ASP A 40 -7.09 1.14 3.40
CA ASP A 40 -7.16 1.20 4.86
C ASP A 40 -6.07 0.36 5.55
N LYS A 41 -5.53 -0.65 4.85
CA LYS A 41 -4.46 -1.51 5.35
C LYS A 41 -3.05 -1.06 4.93
N ASN A 42 -2.93 0.11 4.30
CA ASN A 42 -1.65 0.75 4.03
C ASN A 42 -1.43 1.89 5.02
N PHE A 43 -0.43 1.75 5.87
CA PHE A 43 -0.11 2.63 6.98
C PHE A 43 1.03 3.58 6.62
N THR A 44 0.89 4.83 7.05
CA THR A 44 1.94 5.85 7.09
C THR A 44 1.94 6.45 8.50
N MET A 45 3.03 7.09 8.93
CA MET A 45 3.11 7.70 10.26
C MET A 45 1.91 8.62 10.55
N GLY A 46 1.61 9.55 9.62
CA GLY A 46 0.48 10.47 9.80
C GLY A 46 -0.89 9.80 9.88
N LYS A 47 -1.10 8.64 9.23
CA LYS A 47 -2.32 7.86 9.38
C LYS A 47 -2.41 7.19 10.75
N ILE A 48 -1.31 6.64 11.23
CA ILE A 48 -1.27 6.00 12.55
C ILE A 48 -1.53 7.04 13.62
N ASP A 49 -0.80 8.15 13.62
CA ASP A 49 -0.94 9.21 14.63
C ASP A 49 -2.39 9.74 14.67
N LYS A 50 -2.97 10.02 13.51
CA LYS A 50 -4.37 10.45 13.41
C LYS A 50 -5.34 9.39 13.95
N ARG A 51 -5.10 8.11 13.67
CA ARG A 51 -5.95 7.03 14.16
C ARG A 51 -5.80 6.84 15.66
N GLN A 52 -4.59 6.92 16.20
CA GLN A 52 -4.32 6.87 17.63
C GLN A 52 -5.04 8.00 18.37
N GLN A 53 -4.95 9.23 17.84
CA GLN A 53 -5.68 10.37 18.40
C GLN A 53 -7.19 10.15 18.45
N GLN A 54 -7.79 9.65 17.35
CA GLN A 54 -9.23 9.35 17.30
C GLN A 54 -9.65 8.28 18.30
N ILE A 55 -8.80 7.26 18.52
CA ILE A 55 -9.04 6.22 19.50
C ILE A 55 -8.97 6.81 20.92
N GLU A 56 -7.96 7.61 21.21
CA GLU A 56 -7.80 8.26 22.52
C GLU A 56 -8.99 9.17 22.85
N GLU A 57 -9.40 10.03 21.92
CA GLU A 57 -10.61 10.87 22.07
C GLU A 57 -11.87 10.03 22.31
N SER A 58 -11.97 8.84 21.72
CA SER A 58 -13.09 7.93 21.92
C SER A 58 -13.04 7.27 23.28
N ILE A 59 -11.87 6.88 23.76
CA ILE A 59 -11.67 6.34 25.10
C ILE A 59 -12.06 7.40 26.15
N GLN A 60 -11.61 8.64 26.00
CA GLN A 60 -11.94 9.73 26.91
C GLN A 60 -13.45 9.98 26.97
N ARG A 61 -14.14 9.98 25.83
CA ARG A 61 -15.62 10.10 25.79
C ARG A 61 -16.31 8.95 26.50
N TYR A 62 -15.82 7.72 26.38
CA TYR A 62 -16.43 6.57 27.04
C TYR A 62 -16.14 6.57 28.55
N LEU A 63 -14.95 7.02 28.98
CA LEU A 63 -14.64 7.20 30.40
C LEU A 63 -15.55 8.28 31.03
N ALA A 64 -15.71 9.42 30.37
CA ALA A 64 -16.62 10.46 30.85
C ALA A 64 -18.09 9.98 30.92
N ALA A 65 -18.49 9.11 29.98
CA ALA A 65 -19.82 8.50 30.01
C ALA A 65 -19.99 7.51 31.17
N LEU A 66 -18.91 6.78 31.56
CA LEU A 66 -18.91 5.93 32.76
C LEU A 66 -19.06 6.76 34.03
N ASP A 67 -18.28 7.83 34.19
CA ASP A 67 -18.36 8.73 35.35
C ASP A 67 -19.75 9.36 35.51
N THR A 68 -20.42 9.63 34.38
CA THR A 68 -21.78 10.19 34.41
C THR A 68 -22.83 9.12 34.69
N ALA A 69 -22.60 7.89 34.23
CA ALA A 69 -23.51 6.77 34.48
C ALA A 69 -23.61 6.40 35.94
N ASP A 70 -22.54 6.54 36.71
CA ASP A 70 -22.46 6.24 38.17
C ASP A 70 -23.44 7.08 39.01
N ARG A 71 -24.06 8.10 38.41
CA ARG A 71 -25.01 9.01 39.09
C ARG A 71 -26.49 8.70 38.82
N THR A 72 -26.81 7.68 38.03
CA THR A 72 -28.18 7.38 37.54
C THR A 72 -28.55 5.91 37.82
N GLN A 73 -29.79 5.62 38.12
CA GLN A 73 -30.45 4.37 38.54
C GLN A 73 -29.81 2.98 38.28
N PRO A 74 -29.92 2.00 39.27
CA PRO A 74 -29.04 0.81 39.32
C PRO A 74 -29.22 -0.28 38.27
N ALA A 75 -30.42 -0.57 37.78
CA ALA A 75 -30.67 -1.80 37.03
C ALA A 75 -30.28 -1.75 35.53
N GLU A 76 -30.31 -0.60 34.88
CA GLU A 76 -29.81 -0.43 33.50
C GLU A 76 -28.31 -0.10 33.46
N LEU A 77 -27.76 0.29 34.58
CA LEU A 77 -26.39 0.74 34.78
C LEU A 77 -25.36 -0.36 34.52
N GLU A 78 -25.57 -1.57 35.05
CA GLU A 78 -24.60 -2.66 34.93
C GLU A 78 -24.37 -3.07 33.48
N ALA A 79 -25.46 -3.26 32.71
CA ALA A 79 -25.34 -3.66 31.30
C ALA A 79 -24.71 -2.55 30.44
N ARG A 80 -24.97 -1.28 30.74
CA ARG A 80 -24.39 -0.13 30.03
C ARG A 80 -22.91 0.03 30.39
N THR A 81 -22.57 -0.09 31.65
CA THR A 81 -21.19 -0.02 32.15
C THR A 81 -20.32 -1.12 31.54
N THR A 82 -20.81 -2.37 31.55
CA THR A 82 -20.12 -3.50 30.92
C THR A 82 -19.86 -3.25 29.43
N ARG A 83 -20.87 -2.80 28.69
CA ARG A 83 -20.70 -2.47 27.25
C ARG A 83 -19.70 -1.35 26.99
N LEU A 84 -19.62 -0.35 27.84
CA LEU A 84 -18.64 0.73 27.73
C LEU A 84 -17.22 0.23 28.06
N GLN A 85 -17.08 -0.59 29.11
CA GLN A 85 -15.80 -1.23 29.45
C GLN A 85 -15.28 -2.12 28.34
N ASP A 86 -16.16 -2.95 27.73
CA ASP A 86 -15.80 -3.80 26.60
C ASP A 86 -15.32 -2.97 25.38
N LYS A 87 -16.00 -1.84 25.10
CA LYS A 87 -15.59 -0.93 24.02
C LYS A 87 -14.23 -0.30 24.31
N ILE A 88 -13.98 0.13 25.55
CA ILE A 88 -12.68 0.69 25.95
C ILE A 88 -11.58 -0.38 25.83
N ALA A 89 -11.85 -1.61 26.26
CA ALA A 89 -10.90 -2.72 26.14
C ALA A 89 -10.55 -3.01 24.68
N LEU A 90 -11.56 -3.03 23.79
CA LEU A 90 -11.36 -3.19 22.34
C LEU A 90 -10.52 -2.06 21.75
N LEU A 91 -10.80 -0.81 22.12
CA LEU A 91 -10.04 0.34 21.64
C LEU A 91 -8.58 0.31 22.11
N ARG A 92 -8.33 -0.08 23.37
CA ARG A 92 -6.98 -0.25 23.90
C ARG A 92 -6.21 -1.34 23.15
N LYS A 93 -6.86 -2.45 22.81
CA LYS A 93 -6.27 -3.50 21.97
C LYS A 93 -5.93 -2.99 20.57
N GLN A 94 -6.81 -2.19 19.98
CA GLN A 94 -6.50 -1.55 18.67
C GLN A 94 -5.32 -0.59 18.78
N MET A 95 -5.17 0.14 19.87
CA MET A 95 -4.03 1.02 20.12
C MET A 95 -2.72 0.23 20.15
N GLN A 96 -2.68 -0.90 20.86
CA GLN A 96 -1.49 -1.78 20.90
C GLN A 96 -1.08 -2.26 19.51
N VAL A 97 -2.05 -2.72 18.72
CA VAL A 97 -1.77 -3.13 17.32
C VAL A 97 -1.21 -1.98 16.48
N LEU A 98 -1.71 -0.77 16.68
CA LEU A 98 -1.19 0.40 15.97
C LEU A 98 0.23 0.78 16.44
N ASP A 99 0.56 0.57 17.71
CA ASP A 99 1.91 0.77 18.24
C ASP A 99 2.90 -0.23 17.61
N GLU A 100 2.51 -1.51 17.51
CA GLU A 100 3.32 -2.54 16.83
C GLU A 100 3.56 -2.19 15.35
N VAL A 101 2.52 -1.78 14.63
CA VAL A 101 2.62 -1.35 13.24
C VAL A 101 3.51 -0.10 13.12
N LYS A 102 3.45 0.80 14.09
CA LYS A 102 4.26 2.02 14.14
C LYS A 102 5.75 1.70 14.29
N GLU A 103 6.10 0.74 15.14
CA GLU A 103 7.49 0.29 15.28
C GLU A 103 8.00 -0.37 13.98
N GLN A 104 7.23 -1.27 13.39
CA GLN A 104 7.57 -1.88 12.09
C GLN A 104 7.75 -0.82 10.98
N LEU A 105 6.93 0.23 11.02
CA LEU A 105 6.99 1.32 10.05
C LEU A 105 8.28 2.15 10.15
N LYS A 106 8.83 2.28 11.36
CA LYS A 106 10.10 3.00 11.58
C LYS A 106 11.29 2.30 10.91
N GLU A 107 11.22 0.97 10.80
CA GLU A 107 12.24 0.14 10.15
C GLU A 107 12.16 0.20 8.61
N GLN A 108 11.03 0.64 8.06
CA GLN A 108 10.85 0.74 6.61
C GLN A 108 11.51 2.01 6.04
N PRO A 109 12.34 1.89 5.00
CA PRO A 109 13.08 3.01 4.43
C PRO A 109 12.18 4.07 3.80
N ASP A 110 11.02 3.69 3.28
CA ASP A 110 10.04 4.55 2.62
C ASP A 110 8.89 5.00 3.54
N LYS A 111 8.92 4.61 4.82
CA LYS A 111 7.93 4.96 5.84
C LYS A 111 6.48 4.64 5.42
N GLN A 112 6.32 3.55 4.70
CA GLN A 112 5.04 2.97 4.33
C GLN A 112 5.04 1.48 4.64
N LEU A 113 3.94 0.99 5.18
CA LEU A 113 3.73 -0.42 5.50
C LEU A 113 2.33 -0.84 5.06
N SER A 114 2.28 -1.82 4.16
CA SER A 114 1.05 -2.51 3.84
C SER A 114 1.00 -3.84 4.58
N THR A 115 -0.04 -4.06 5.37
CA THR A 115 -0.21 -5.29 6.15
C THR A 115 -0.78 -6.44 5.33
N THR A 116 -1.27 -6.19 4.12
CA THR A 116 -1.81 -7.23 3.24
C THR A 116 -0.81 -7.65 2.18
N ASP A 117 -0.07 -6.69 1.64
CA ASP A 117 0.92 -6.90 0.58
C ASP A 117 2.11 -5.97 0.88
N PRO A 118 3.14 -6.48 1.58
CA PRO A 118 4.25 -5.67 2.08
C PRO A 118 5.06 -4.95 0.99
N ASP A 119 5.06 -5.49 -0.22
CA ASP A 119 5.81 -4.92 -1.35
C ASP A 119 5.04 -3.82 -2.09
N ALA A 120 3.72 -3.78 -1.93
CA ALA A 120 2.88 -2.76 -2.59
C ALA A 120 3.01 -1.39 -1.91
N ARG A 121 2.98 -0.32 -2.70
CA ARG A 121 3.11 1.06 -2.22
C ARG A 121 1.96 1.94 -2.67
N SER A 122 1.69 2.97 -1.89
CA SER A 122 0.72 4.01 -2.28
C SER A 122 1.30 4.86 -3.40
N MET A 123 0.63 4.86 -4.54
CA MET A 123 1.04 5.58 -5.73
C MET A 123 -0.02 6.59 -6.14
N ALA A 124 0.39 7.79 -6.52
CA ALA A 124 -0.52 8.79 -7.06
C ALA A 124 -1.02 8.34 -8.44
N THR A 125 -2.34 8.37 -8.64
CA THR A 125 -2.98 8.00 -9.92
C THR A 125 -3.39 9.21 -10.75
N SER A 126 -3.44 10.39 -10.13
CA SER A 126 -3.75 11.66 -10.79
C SER A 126 -3.14 12.81 -10.01
N GLY A 127 -3.01 13.97 -10.65
CA GLY A 127 -2.53 15.20 -10.00
C GLY A 127 -3.39 15.69 -8.82
N ARG A 128 -4.58 15.11 -8.60
CA ARG A 128 -5.49 15.42 -7.49
C ARG A 128 -5.28 14.55 -6.25
N GLY A 129 -4.21 13.76 -6.17
CA GLY A 129 -3.82 13.07 -4.94
C GLY A 129 -4.64 11.83 -4.55
N SER A 130 -5.50 11.32 -5.43
CA SER A 130 -6.12 10.01 -5.21
C SER A 130 -5.07 8.92 -5.43
N GLY A 131 -4.44 8.46 -4.35
CA GLY A 131 -3.48 7.37 -4.42
C GLY A 131 -4.19 6.01 -4.39
N MET A 132 -3.64 5.04 -5.10
CA MET A 132 -3.98 3.62 -4.91
C MET A 132 -2.75 2.85 -4.45
N VAL A 133 -2.97 1.77 -3.72
CA VAL A 133 -1.90 0.82 -3.38
C VAL A 133 -1.68 -0.07 -4.58
N ALA A 134 -0.49 -0.04 -5.17
CA ALA A 134 -0.23 -0.56 -6.50
C ALA A 134 1.24 -0.95 -6.68
N TYR A 135 1.50 -1.62 -7.79
CA TYR A 135 2.80 -1.79 -8.43
C TYR A 135 2.87 -0.91 -9.67
N ASN A 136 4.05 -0.46 -10.02
CA ASN A 136 4.34 0.23 -11.26
C ASN A 136 5.05 -0.74 -12.19
N VAL A 137 4.40 -1.12 -13.28
CA VAL A 137 4.96 -1.99 -14.31
C VAL A 137 5.54 -1.11 -15.40
N GLN A 138 6.85 -1.09 -15.50
CA GLN A 138 7.59 -0.39 -16.53
C GLN A 138 7.74 -1.28 -17.75
N VAL A 139 7.51 -0.74 -18.92
CA VAL A 139 7.60 -1.45 -20.20
C VAL A 139 8.46 -0.64 -21.16
N ALA A 140 9.46 -1.28 -21.72
CA ALA A 140 10.26 -0.73 -22.81
C ALA A 140 9.75 -1.30 -24.13
N VAL A 141 9.40 -0.44 -25.07
CA VAL A 141 8.77 -0.79 -26.33
C VAL A 141 9.60 -0.27 -27.50
N ASP A 142 9.88 -1.14 -28.48
CA ASP A 142 10.49 -0.72 -29.74
C ASP A 142 9.60 0.26 -30.50
N ALA A 143 10.15 1.41 -30.89
CA ALA A 143 9.37 2.50 -31.46
C ALA A 143 8.88 2.17 -32.93
N LYS A 144 9.50 1.22 -33.59
CA LYS A 144 9.15 0.88 -34.99
C LYS A 144 8.05 -0.17 -35.08
N HIS A 145 8.15 -1.25 -34.31
CA HIS A 145 7.23 -2.38 -34.40
C HIS A 145 6.33 -2.52 -33.19
N HIS A 146 6.51 -1.64 -32.17
CA HIS A 146 5.74 -1.63 -30.94
C HIS A 146 5.80 -2.95 -30.12
N LEU A 147 6.93 -3.65 -30.24
CA LEU A 147 7.17 -4.88 -29.49
C LEU A 147 7.79 -4.56 -28.14
N ILE A 148 7.36 -5.29 -27.11
CA ILE A 148 7.93 -5.17 -25.78
C ILE A 148 9.35 -5.79 -25.79
N VAL A 149 10.34 -4.98 -25.49
CA VAL A 149 11.76 -5.35 -25.44
C VAL A 149 12.15 -5.81 -24.05
N ALA A 150 11.68 -5.07 -23.03
CA ALA A 150 11.93 -5.36 -21.62
C ALA A 150 10.75 -4.92 -20.75
N HIS A 151 10.61 -5.49 -19.58
CA HIS A 151 9.64 -5.07 -18.57
C HIS A 151 10.20 -5.27 -17.17
N GLU A 152 9.81 -4.40 -16.27
CA GLU A 152 10.17 -4.48 -14.86
C GLU A 152 8.98 -4.10 -13.97
N VAL A 153 8.85 -4.77 -12.83
CA VAL A 153 7.83 -4.44 -11.84
C VAL A 153 8.51 -3.79 -10.65
N ILE A 154 8.18 -2.52 -10.42
CA ILE A 154 8.74 -1.74 -9.33
C ILE A 154 7.65 -1.26 -8.38
N ASN A 155 8.04 -0.94 -7.15
CA ASN A 155 7.15 -0.39 -6.13
C ASN A 155 7.31 1.13 -5.93
N GLN A 156 7.91 1.81 -6.91
CA GLN A 156 8.09 3.26 -6.91
C GLN A 156 6.97 3.94 -7.70
N GLY A 157 6.40 4.99 -7.15
CA GLY A 157 5.27 5.71 -7.75
C GLY A 157 5.64 6.68 -8.87
N HIS A 158 6.91 6.81 -9.23
CA HIS A 158 7.43 7.69 -10.29
C HIS A 158 8.37 6.95 -11.23
N ASP A 159 8.43 7.37 -12.48
CA ASP A 159 9.17 6.70 -13.54
C ASP A 159 10.62 7.23 -13.71
N ARG A 160 11.04 8.20 -12.88
CA ARG A 160 12.32 8.90 -13.02
C ARG A 160 13.56 8.00 -12.91
N SER A 161 13.48 6.93 -12.14
CA SER A 161 14.57 5.96 -11.94
C SER A 161 14.50 4.73 -12.85
N ALA A 162 13.39 4.55 -13.57
CA ALA A 162 13.14 3.35 -14.39
C ALA A 162 14.16 3.18 -15.54
N LEU A 163 14.62 4.28 -16.12
CA LEU A 163 15.66 4.29 -17.17
C LEU A 163 16.99 3.64 -16.70
N ALA A 164 17.35 3.82 -15.44
CA ALA A 164 18.61 3.27 -14.91
C ALA A 164 18.52 1.75 -14.71
N CYS A 165 17.37 1.25 -14.26
CA CYS A 165 17.17 -0.18 -14.00
C CYS A 165 17.06 -1.00 -15.30
N MET A 166 16.33 -0.49 -16.30
CA MET A 166 16.15 -1.18 -17.58
C MET A 166 17.39 -1.22 -18.49
N ARG A 167 18.43 -0.46 -18.15
CA ARG A 167 19.68 -0.39 -18.93
C ARG A 167 20.65 -1.54 -18.63
N SER A 168 20.44 -2.29 -17.58
CA SER A 168 21.36 -3.31 -17.08
C SER A 168 20.99 -4.75 -17.51
N GLU A 169 19.95 -4.95 -18.31
CA GLU A 169 19.57 -6.22 -18.92
C GLU A 169 19.81 -6.19 -20.45
#